data_1f0e3f71c63a4cebebc1612dffe17620
#
_entry.id   1f0e3f71c63a4cebebc1612dffe17620
#
_cell.length_a   1.000
_cell.length_b   1.000
_cell.length_c   1.000
_cell.angle_alpha   90.00
_cell.angle_beta   90.00
_cell.angle_gamma   90.00
#
_symmetry.space_group_name_H-M   'P 1'
#
loop_
_entity.id
_entity.type
_entity.pdbx_description
1 polymer ?
#
loop_
_entity_poly.entity_id
_entity_poly.type
_entity_poly.pdbx_seq_one_letter_code
_entity_poly.pdbx_strand_id
1 'polypeptide(L)'
;KIVETGLRPGEKLYEELLVKTEELDKTDNSMIFIERDTALSKAEIYKKIQILRDACDTGDDDMAREALRKAVPTFRKPEEVNREADLKEKVEEKGNYKLKKSGYKIAAL
;
A
#
# COMPACT_ATOMS: atom_id res chain seq x y z
N LYS A 1 -1.06 -21.61 -26.12
CA LYS A 1 -0.86 -22.09 -24.74
C LYS A 1 -0.81 -20.88 -23.82
N ILE A 2 -1.68 -20.81 -22.84
CA ILE A 2 -1.66 -19.78 -21.79
C ILE A 2 -0.66 -20.24 -20.72
N VAL A 3 0.23 -19.34 -20.29
CA VAL A 3 1.25 -19.62 -19.28
C VAL A 3 1.16 -18.56 -18.19
N GLU A 4 1.10 -18.98 -16.94
CA GLU A 4 1.18 -18.08 -15.78
C GLU A 4 2.64 -17.69 -15.55
N THR A 5 2.92 -16.41 -15.49
CA THR A 5 4.29 -15.88 -15.33
C THR A 5 4.63 -15.47 -13.90
N GLY A 6 3.64 -15.35 -13.01
CA GLY A 6 3.80 -14.82 -11.66
C GLY A 6 4.10 -13.31 -11.62
N LEU A 7 4.36 -12.80 -10.41
CA LEU A 7 4.70 -11.40 -10.20
C LEU A 7 6.15 -11.11 -10.58
N ARG A 8 6.40 -9.95 -11.16
CA ARG A 8 7.76 -9.44 -11.39
C ARG A 8 8.36 -8.92 -10.09
N PRO A 9 9.69 -8.88 -9.95
CA PRO A 9 10.33 -8.19 -8.84
C PRO A 9 9.86 -6.74 -8.72
N GLY A 10 9.37 -6.34 -7.55
CA GLY A 10 8.87 -5.00 -7.32
C GLY A 10 7.40 -4.76 -7.73
N GLU A 11 6.71 -5.75 -8.28
CA GLU A 11 5.29 -5.64 -8.65
C GLU A 11 4.39 -5.85 -7.43
N LYS A 12 3.41 -4.96 -7.25
CA LYS A 12 2.38 -5.10 -6.22
C LYS A 12 1.24 -5.95 -6.77
N LEU A 13 0.81 -6.95 -6.01
CA LEU A 13 -0.38 -7.74 -6.33
C LEU A 13 -1.67 -6.93 -6.13
N TYR A 14 -1.67 -6.06 -5.13
CA TYR A 14 -2.79 -5.19 -4.80
C TYR A 14 -2.34 -3.72 -4.82
N GLU A 15 -3.08 -2.88 -5.55
CA GLU A 15 -2.84 -1.44 -5.58
C GLU A 15 -3.40 -0.77 -4.32
N GLU A 16 -2.62 0.14 -3.77
CA GLU A 16 -3.03 0.99 -2.65
C GLU A 16 -3.63 2.29 -3.23
N LEU A 17 -4.93 2.31 -3.47
CA LEU A 17 -5.62 3.46 -4.06
C LEU A 17 -5.72 4.65 -3.11
N LEU A 18 -5.73 4.38 -1.79
CA LEU A 18 -5.81 5.41 -0.75
C LEU A 18 -4.75 5.12 0.32
N VAL A 19 -3.93 6.09 0.63
CA VAL A 19 -2.80 5.92 1.55
C VAL A 19 -3.27 5.73 2.99
N LYS A 20 -4.32 6.42 3.42
CA LYS A 20 -4.98 6.24 4.73
C LYS A 20 -6.42 6.74 4.65
N THR A 21 -7.37 5.87 4.97
CA THR A 21 -8.80 6.24 5.03
C THR A 21 -9.14 7.19 6.19
N GLU A 22 -8.29 7.26 7.20
CA GLU A 22 -8.48 8.09 8.41
C GLU A 22 -8.20 9.59 8.18
N GLU A 23 -7.46 9.91 7.12
CA GLU A 23 -7.10 11.30 6.75
C GLU A 23 -8.01 11.86 5.65
N LEU A 24 -9.04 11.13 5.25
CA LEU A 24 -9.96 11.54 4.21
C LEU A 24 -11.20 12.22 4.78
N ASP A 25 -11.50 13.41 4.30
CA ASP A 25 -12.79 14.05 4.55
C ASP A 25 -13.88 13.41 3.68
N LYS A 26 -14.98 13.06 4.32
CA LYS A 26 -16.16 12.56 3.61
C LYS A 26 -16.92 13.74 2.99
N THR A 27 -17.36 13.58 1.76
CA THR A 27 -18.31 14.48 1.13
C THR A 27 -19.75 13.93 1.26
N ASP A 28 -20.74 14.71 0.82
CA ASP A 28 -22.13 14.26 0.77
C ASP A 28 -22.33 13.06 -0.18
N ASN A 29 -21.40 12.86 -1.11
CA ASN A 29 -21.38 11.68 -1.97
C ASN A 29 -20.45 10.61 -1.37
N SER A 30 -21.02 9.44 -1.04
CA SER A 30 -20.29 8.32 -0.42
C SER A 30 -19.13 7.76 -1.25
N MET A 31 -19.04 8.09 -2.53
CA MET A 31 -17.98 7.64 -3.43
C MET A 31 -16.87 8.68 -3.63
N ILE A 32 -17.03 9.89 -3.06
CA ILE A 32 -16.07 10.99 -3.21
C ILE A 32 -15.49 11.35 -1.86
N PHE A 33 -14.17 11.31 -1.78
CA PHE A 33 -13.40 11.69 -0.60
C PHE A 33 -12.44 12.81 -0.95
N ILE A 34 -12.16 13.67 0.02
CA ILE A 34 -11.18 14.75 -0.10
C ILE A 34 -9.96 14.35 0.73
N GLU A 35 -8.81 14.20 0.08
CA GLU A 35 -7.54 14.00 0.77
C GLU A 35 -7.00 15.35 1.24
N ARG A 36 -6.61 15.42 2.51
CA ARG A 36 -5.94 16.60 3.06
C ARG A 36 -4.44 16.46 2.85
N ASP A 37 -3.95 17.19 1.88
CA ASP A 37 -2.52 17.25 1.60
C ASP A 37 -1.81 18.03 2.71
N THR A 38 -0.79 17.45 3.31
CA THR A 38 0.12 18.17 4.19
C THR A 38 1.14 18.90 3.33
N ALA A 39 0.95 20.19 3.13
CA ALA A 39 1.85 21.01 2.34
C ALA A 39 3.27 20.96 2.93
N LEU A 40 4.22 20.47 2.15
CA LEU A 40 5.63 20.49 2.50
C LEU A 40 6.23 21.88 2.19
N SER A 41 7.05 22.39 3.09
CA SER A 41 7.83 23.59 2.81
C SER A 41 8.87 23.32 1.70
N LYS A 42 9.26 24.38 1.01
CA LYS A 42 10.30 24.33 -0.02
C LYS A 42 11.61 23.71 0.50
N ALA A 43 11.99 24.04 1.73
CA ALA A 43 13.19 23.51 2.38
C ALA A 43 13.11 22.00 2.62
N GLU A 44 11.95 21.49 3.05
CA GLU A 44 11.72 20.06 3.24
C GLU A 44 11.77 19.30 1.93
N ILE A 45 11.19 19.85 0.86
CA ILE A 45 11.26 19.26 -0.49
C ILE A 45 12.72 19.17 -0.95
N TYR A 46 13.50 20.24 -0.85
CA TYR A 46 14.92 20.22 -1.22
C TYR A 46 15.71 19.18 -0.42
N LYS A 47 15.49 19.08 0.89
CA LYS A 47 16.14 18.10 1.75
C LYS A 47 15.83 16.66 1.30
N LYS A 48 14.57 16.37 0.97
CA LYS A 48 14.15 15.06 0.47
C LYS A 48 14.80 14.73 -0.88
N ILE A 49 14.84 15.69 -1.79
CA ILE A 49 15.51 15.53 -3.09
C ILE A 49 16.99 15.26 -2.89
N GLN A 50 17.66 15.96 -1.97
CA GLN A 50 19.08 15.73 -1.71
C GLN A 50 19.35 14.31 -1.19
N ILE A 51 18.54 13.82 -0.25
CA ILE A 51 18.63 12.45 0.26
C ILE A 51 18.55 11.41 -0.88
N LEU A 52 17.60 11.62 -1.80
CA LEU A 52 17.46 10.72 -2.95
C LEU A 52 18.64 10.79 -3.92
N ARG A 53 19.14 12.01 -4.18
CA ARG A 53 20.30 12.22 -5.07
C ARG A 53 21.54 11.55 -4.51
N ASP A 54 21.85 11.78 -3.22
CA ASP A 54 23.01 11.20 -2.57
C ASP A 54 22.98 9.66 -2.62
N ALA A 55 21.80 9.08 -2.47
CA ALA A 55 21.62 7.63 -2.58
C ALA A 55 21.82 7.13 -4.03
N CYS A 56 21.31 7.85 -5.02
CA CYS A 56 21.51 7.50 -6.44
C CYS A 56 22.99 7.54 -6.83
N ASP A 57 23.76 8.49 -6.30
CA ASP A 57 25.19 8.64 -6.60
C ASP A 57 26.02 7.45 -6.07
N THR A 58 25.50 6.68 -5.11
CA THR A 58 26.16 5.46 -4.63
C THR A 58 26.08 4.28 -5.61
N GLY A 59 25.05 4.26 -6.46
CA GLY A 59 24.72 3.13 -7.33
C GLY A 59 24.24 1.87 -6.58
N ASP A 60 23.91 1.99 -5.28
CA ASP A 60 23.47 0.89 -4.43
C ASP A 60 21.94 0.91 -4.28
N ASP A 61 21.30 -0.18 -4.70
CA ASP A 61 19.84 -0.34 -4.66
C ASP A 61 19.27 -0.32 -3.23
N ASP A 62 19.99 -0.84 -2.24
CA ASP A 62 19.51 -0.84 -0.86
C ASP A 62 19.60 0.57 -0.25
N MET A 63 20.65 1.32 -0.58
CA MET A 63 20.75 2.73 -0.22
C MET A 63 19.62 3.55 -0.86
N ALA A 64 19.29 3.28 -2.13
CA ALA A 64 18.18 3.94 -2.81
C ALA A 64 16.82 3.62 -2.14
N ARG A 65 16.57 2.38 -1.73
CA ARG A 65 15.35 1.99 -1.01
C ARG A 65 15.23 2.65 0.36
N GLU A 66 16.34 2.73 1.09
CA GLU A 66 16.37 3.43 2.39
C GLU A 66 16.14 4.95 2.22
N ALA A 67 16.70 5.55 1.21
CA ALA A 67 16.46 6.95 0.86
C ALA A 67 14.98 7.21 0.52
N LEU A 68 14.35 6.30 -0.24
CA LEU A 68 12.91 6.37 -0.53
C LEU A 68 12.06 6.32 0.74
N ARG A 69 12.38 5.45 1.70
CA ARG A 69 11.68 5.39 2.99
C ARG A 69 11.79 6.69 3.80
N LYS A 70 12.96 7.33 3.76
CA LYS A 70 13.19 8.62 4.42
C LYS A 70 12.49 9.78 3.72
N ALA A 71 12.52 9.80 2.39
CA ALA A 71 11.93 10.86 1.60
C ALA A 71 10.39 10.76 1.54
N VAL A 72 9.86 9.53 1.45
CA VAL A 72 8.43 9.23 1.34
C VAL A 72 8.01 8.29 2.47
N PRO A 73 7.52 8.81 3.61
CA PRO A 73 7.16 7.99 4.78
C PRO A 73 6.10 6.92 4.51
N THR A 74 5.28 7.14 3.48
CA THR A 74 4.25 6.19 3.04
C THR A 74 4.77 5.10 2.11
N PHE A 75 6.05 5.18 1.70
CA PHE A 75 6.65 4.16 0.85
C PHE A 75 6.76 2.82 1.58
N ARG A 76 6.22 1.78 0.93
CA ARG A 76 6.27 0.40 1.42
C ARG A 76 6.85 -0.51 0.36
N LYS A 77 7.64 -1.49 0.78
CA LYS A 77 8.17 -2.50 -0.15
C LYS A 77 7.03 -3.35 -0.70
N PRO A 78 6.99 -3.64 -2.00
CA PRO A 78 5.95 -4.49 -2.60
C PRO A 78 5.80 -5.85 -1.91
N GLU A 79 6.90 -6.45 -1.47
CA GLU A 79 6.89 -7.74 -0.78
C GLU A 79 6.19 -7.68 0.58
N GLU A 80 6.28 -6.55 1.29
CA GLU A 80 5.59 -6.31 2.57
C GLU A 80 4.09 -6.18 2.33
N VAL A 81 3.70 -5.39 1.34
CA VAL A 81 2.31 -5.17 0.97
C VAL A 81 1.65 -6.47 0.51
N ASN A 82 2.30 -7.21 -0.38
CA ASN A 82 1.79 -8.48 -0.88
C ASN A 82 1.62 -9.51 0.24
N ARG A 83 2.59 -9.61 1.16
CA ARG A 83 2.50 -10.52 2.31
C ARG A 83 1.34 -10.20 3.24
N GLU A 84 1.09 -8.92 3.51
CA GLU A 84 -0.05 -8.51 4.33
C GLU A 84 -1.39 -8.81 3.65
N ALA A 85 -1.47 -8.62 2.34
CA ALA A 85 -2.66 -8.94 1.56
C ALA A 85 -2.96 -10.45 1.61
N ASP A 86 -1.95 -11.30 1.38
CA ASP A 86 -2.07 -12.76 1.48
C ASP A 86 -2.53 -13.22 2.88
N LEU A 87 -2.04 -12.55 3.93
CA LEU A 87 -2.45 -12.86 5.31
C LEU A 87 -3.91 -12.49 5.57
N LYS A 88 -4.37 -11.35 5.06
CA LYS A 88 -5.77 -10.91 5.17
C LYS A 88 -6.71 -11.88 4.47
N GLU A 89 -6.40 -12.25 3.23
CA GLU A 89 -7.18 -13.21 2.45
C GLU A 89 -7.32 -14.56 3.17
N LYS A 90 -6.22 -15.10 3.70
CA LYS A 90 -6.22 -16.35 4.48
C LYS A 90 -7.04 -16.25 5.78
N VAL A 91 -7.11 -15.09 6.40
CA VAL A 91 -7.92 -14.86 7.60
C VAL A 91 -9.40 -14.82 7.24
N GLU A 92 -9.76 -14.12 6.15
CA GLU A 92 -11.12 -14.03 5.65
C GLU A 92 -11.66 -15.40 5.19
N GLU A 93 -10.87 -16.18 4.49
CA GLU A 93 -11.23 -17.56 4.10
C GLU A 93 -11.50 -18.44 5.33
N LYS A 94 -10.63 -18.39 6.34
CA LYS A 94 -10.84 -19.14 7.60
C LYS A 94 -12.06 -18.66 8.37
N GLY A 95 -12.33 -17.36 8.37
CA GLY A 95 -13.53 -16.76 8.98
C GLY A 95 -14.80 -17.25 8.28
N ASN A 96 -14.84 -17.20 6.96
CA ASN A 96 -15.96 -17.69 6.15
C ASN A 96 -16.17 -19.20 6.29
N TYR A 97 -15.11 -19.98 6.43
CA TYR A 97 -15.21 -21.44 6.66
C TYR A 97 -15.82 -21.75 8.05
N LYS A 98 -15.48 -20.98 9.09
CA LYS A 98 -16.10 -21.12 10.42
C LYS A 98 -17.58 -20.77 10.42
N LEU A 99 -17.97 -19.70 9.71
CA LEU A 99 -19.37 -19.28 9.58
C LEU A 99 -20.21 -20.34 8.83
N LYS A 100 -19.68 -20.92 7.76
CA LYS A 100 -20.36 -22.02 7.04
C LYS A 100 -20.53 -23.28 7.90
N LYS A 101 -19.56 -23.61 8.76
CA LYS A 101 -19.69 -24.75 9.70
C LYS A 101 -20.65 -24.49 10.85
N SER A 102 -20.86 -23.25 11.27
CA SER A 102 -21.77 -22.90 12.37
C SER A 102 -23.25 -22.81 11.97
N GLY A 103 -23.58 -23.01 10.69
CA GLY A 103 -24.98 -23.14 10.24
C GLY A 103 -25.78 -21.84 10.20
N TYR A 104 -25.16 -20.69 10.37
CA TYR A 104 -25.85 -19.41 10.24
C TYR A 104 -26.09 -19.07 8.75
N LYS A 105 -27.35 -19.16 8.32
CA LYS A 105 -27.81 -18.59 7.07
C LYS A 105 -27.77 -17.07 7.20
N ILE A 106 -26.84 -16.41 6.52
CA ILE A 106 -26.92 -14.98 6.31
C ILE A 106 -28.03 -14.75 5.29
N ALA A 107 -29.15 -14.18 5.73
CA ALA A 107 -30.17 -13.70 4.81
C ALA A 107 -29.54 -12.56 4.00
N ALA A 108 -29.41 -12.74 2.70
CA ALA A 108 -29.07 -11.67 1.79
C ALA A 108 -30.19 -10.62 1.81
N LEU A 109 -29.84 -9.39 2.20
CA LEU A 109 -30.66 -8.20 1.98
C LEU A 109 -30.34 -7.65 0.61
#